data_1e22ef0f35947c127ef4f4c9a49d51dc
#
_entry.id   1e22ef0f35947c127ef4f4c9a49d51dc
#
_cell.length_a   1.000
_cell.length_b   1.000
_cell.length_c   1.000
_cell.angle_alpha   90.00
_cell.angle_beta   90.00
_cell.angle_gamma   90.00
#
_symmetry.space_group_name_H-M   'P 1'
#
loop_
_entity.id
_entity.type
_entity.pdbx_description
1 polymer ?
#
loop_
_entity_poly.entity_id
_entity_poly.type
_entity_poly.pdbx_seq_one_letter_code
_entity_poly.pdbx_strand_id
1 'polypeptide(L)'
;MTWSRLSSYAALIVVAIVVMGVVSAMQQAANTPKRAYIVVQADISNPERYADYAKLAPDIVAKYGGRYLARGGRTITLEGPPARSRVVVLEFPSVEAAQAFYNSPEYTAARKLREGSAIAQFVVVEAL
;
A
#
# COMPACT_ATOMS: atom_id res chain seq x y z
N MET A 1 27.12 -31.41 46.34
CA MET A 1 26.34 -30.17 46.53
C MET A 1 26.40 -29.18 45.39
N THR A 2 27.31 -29.29 44.44
CA THR A 2 27.47 -28.32 43.34
C THR A 2 26.64 -28.62 42.10
N TRP A 3 26.16 -29.83 41.89
CA TRP A 3 25.40 -30.24 40.69
C TRP A 3 23.96 -29.77 40.67
N SER A 4 23.29 -29.62 41.83
CA SER A 4 21.90 -29.18 41.91
C SER A 4 21.74 -27.68 41.59
N ARG A 5 22.75 -26.87 41.86
CA ARG A 5 22.72 -25.43 41.55
C ARG A 5 22.93 -25.14 40.07
N LEU A 6 23.79 -25.89 39.39
CA LEU A 6 24.03 -25.79 37.93
C LEU A 6 22.77 -26.13 37.12
N SER A 7 21.99 -27.14 37.57
CA SER A 7 20.74 -27.51 36.91
C SER A 7 19.67 -26.40 36.98
N SER A 8 19.61 -25.69 38.14
CA SER A 8 18.66 -24.61 38.34
C SER A 8 18.98 -23.38 37.47
N TYR A 9 20.26 -23.06 37.27
CA TYR A 9 20.68 -21.95 36.40
C TYR A 9 20.44 -22.29 34.93
N ALA A 10 20.66 -23.53 34.50
CA ALA A 10 20.39 -23.97 33.14
C ALA A 10 18.88 -23.85 32.80
N ALA A 11 17.99 -24.21 33.70
CA ALA A 11 16.55 -24.07 33.54
C ALA A 11 16.11 -22.59 33.42
N LEU A 12 16.68 -21.70 34.27
CA LEU A 12 16.40 -20.27 34.23
C LEU A 12 16.87 -19.61 32.92
N ILE A 13 18.02 -20.01 32.40
CA ILE A 13 18.57 -19.52 31.12
C ILE A 13 17.67 -19.93 29.95
N VAL A 14 17.20 -21.17 29.91
CA VAL A 14 16.29 -21.65 28.87
C VAL A 14 14.97 -20.89 28.88
N VAL A 15 14.39 -20.66 30.05
CA VAL A 15 13.15 -19.89 30.20
C VAL A 15 13.35 -18.44 29.74
N ALA A 16 14.48 -17.80 30.08
CA ALA A 16 14.78 -16.45 29.64
C ALA A 16 14.92 -16.34 28.12
N ILE A 17 15.57 -17.31 27.48
CA ILE A 17 15.73 -17.36 26.00
C ILE A 17 14.36 -17.51 25.32
N VAL A 18 13.50 -18.39 25.84
CA VAL A 18 12.15 -18.61 25.29
C VAL A 18 11.30 -17.35 25.44
N VAL A 19 11.32 -16.69 26.60
CA VAL A 19 10.58 -15.44 26.84
C VAL A 19 11.08 -14.33 25.92
N MET A 20 12.39 -14.16 25.75
CA MET A 20 12.97 -13.19 24.80
C MET A 20 12.55 -13.49 23.36
N GLY A 21 12.53 -14.74 22.96
CA GLY A 21 12.08 -15.16 21.64
C GLY A 21 10.62 -14.81 21.36
N VAL A 22 9.75 -15.08 22.34
CA VAL A 22 8.31 -14.76 22.24
C VAL A 22 8.07 -13.25 22.20
N VAL A 23 8.74 -12.48 23.04
CA VAL A 23 8.63 -11.01 23.06
C VAL A 23 9.10 -10.42 21.74
N SER A 24 10.22 -10.90 21.19
CA SER A 24 10.72 -10.45 19.90
C SER A 24 9.76 -10.78 18.74
N ALA A 25 9.17 -11.96 18.75
CA ALA A 25 8.17 -12.36 17.75
C ALA A 25 6.88 -11.51 17.84
N MET A 26 6.43 -11.18 19.05
CA MET A 26 5.27 -10.31 19.26
C MET A 26 5.55 -8.86 18.81
N GLN A 27 6.75 -8.35 19.06
CA GLN A 27 7.16 -7.03 18.59
C GLN A 27 7.29 -6.97 17.05
N GLN A 28 7.74 -8.05 16.45
CA GLN A 28 7.89 -8.16 14.99
C GLN A 28 6.51 -8.21 14.31
N ALA A 29 5.53 -8.89 14.89
CA ALA A 29 4.16 -8.91 14.41
C ALA A 29 3.47 -7.54 14.54
N ALA A 30 3.76 -6.78 15.59
CA ALA A 30 3.25 -5.43 15.81
C ALA A 30 3.86 -4.39 14.84
N ASN A 31 5.00 -4.70 14.22
CA ASN A 31 5.74 -3.80 13.33
C ASN A 31 5.59 -4.17 11.84
N THR A 32 4.72 -5.11 11.48
CA THR A 32 4.44 -5.41 10.08
C THR A 32 3.66 -4.25 9.48
N PRO A 33 4.17 -3.60 8.42
CA PRO A 33 3.47 -2.51 7.77
C PRO A 33 2.11 -2.98 7.28
N LYS A 34 1.07 -2.23 7.59
CA LYS A 34 -0.28 -2.50 7.06
C LYS A 34 -0.33 -2.09 5.60
N ARG A 35 -1.05 -2.87 4.81
CA ARG A 35 -1.32 -2.51 3.41
C ARG A 35 -2.03 -1.17 3.32
N ALA A 36 -1.93 -0.54 2.18
CA ALA A 36 -2.66 0.68 1.87
C ALA A 36 -3.31 0.59 0.51
N TYR A 37 -4.41 1.30 0.38
CA TYR A 37 -5.14 1.40 -0.88
C TYR A 37 -5.11 2.86 -1.37
N ILE A 38 -4.86 3.06 -2.66
CA ILE A 38 -5.15 4.34 -3.31
C ILE A 38 -6.49 4.17 -4.02
N VAL A 39 -7.46 4.98 -3.62
CA VAL A 39 -8.74 5.11 -4.32
C VAL A 39 -8.67 6.34 -5.21
N VAL A 40 -8.86 6.12 -6.50
CA VAL A 40 -8.84 7.18 -7.51
C VAL A 40 -10.22 7.34 -8.10
N GLN A 41 -10.69 8.57 -8.18
CA GLN A 41 -11.86 8.94 -8.96
C GLN A 41 -11.48 10.02 -9.97
N ALA A 42 -11.75 9.78 -11.23
CA ALA A 42 -11.37 10.69 -12.31
C ALA A 42 -12.50 10.89 -13.32
N ASP A 43 -12.59 12.13 -13.83
CA ASP A 43 -13.36 12.47 -15.03
C ASP A 43 -12.38 12.79 -16.14
N ILE A 44 -12.46 12.02 -17.22
CA ILE A 44 -11.55 12.13 -18.37
C ILE A 44 -12.25 12.95 -19.45
N SER A 45 -11.70 14.13 -19.77
CA SER A 45 -12.23 15.03 -20.81
C SER A 45 -11.58 14.79 -22.16
N ASN A 46 -10.34 14.27 -22.19
CA ASN A 46 -9.63 13.93 -23.44
C ASN A 46 -9.03 12.54 -23.32
N PRO A 47 -9.73 11.49 -23.81
CA PRO A 47 -9.28 10.10 -23.72
C PRO A 47 -7.97 9.82 -24.46
N GLU A 48 -7.74 10.46 -25.61
CA GLU A 48 -6.52 10.25 -26.42
C GLU A 48 -5.28 10.71 -25.65
N ARG A 49 -5.32 11.91 -25.11
CA ARG A 49 -4.23 12.45 -24.29
C ARG A 49 -4.04 11.68 -23.00
N TYR A 50 -5.13 11.26 -22.36
CA TYR A 50 -5.08 10.43 -21.15
C TYR A 50 -4.46 9.05 -21.40
N ALA A 51 -4.59 8.50 -22.61
CA ALA A 51 -4.06 7.19 -22.97
C ALA A 51 -2.54 7.10 -22.83
N ASP A 52 -1.80 8.16 -23.10
CA ASP A 52 -0.34 8.20 -22.96
C ASP A 52 0.09 8.04 -21.49
N TYR A 53 -0.60 8.73 -20.58
CA TYR A 53 -0.45 8.52 -19.14
C TYR A 53 -0.83 7.09 -18.73
N ALA A 54 -1.96 6.59 -19.21
CA ALA A 54 -2.49 5.28 -18.84
C ALA A 54 -1.58 4.11 -19.26
N LYS A 55 -0.77 4.29 -20.29
CA LYS A 55 0.23 3.29 -20.75
C LYS A 55 1.42 3.20 -19.79
N LEU A 56 1.84 4.31 -19.20
CA LEU A 56 3.02 4.37 -18.33
C LEU A 56 2.73 3.99 -16.88
N ALA A 57 1.53 4.30 -16.39
CA ALA A 57 1.18 4.15 -14.99
C ALA A 57 1.35 2.73 -14.44
N PRO A 58 0.98 1.63 -15.14
CA PRO A 58 1.10 0.28 -14.60
C PRO A 58 2.51 -0.12 -14.20
N ASP A 59 3.50 0.16 -15.03
CA ASP A 59 4.90 -0.20 -14.75
C ASP A 59 5.45 0.59 -13.56
N ILE A 60 5.05 1.85 -13.43
CA ILE A 60 5.44 2.68 -12.29
C ILE A 60 4.78 2.16 -11.00
N VAL A 61 3.49 1.82 -11.03
CA VAL A 61 2.78 1.21 -9.91
C VAL A 61 3.50 -0.06 -9.45
N ALA A 62 3.82 -0.97 -10.38
CA ALA A 62 4.51 -2.22 -10.09
C ALA A 62 5.91 -2.00 -9.50
N LYS A 63 6.66 -1.02 -9.98
CA LYS A 63 7.99 -0.66 -9.47
C LYS A 63 7.98 -0.33 -7.98
N TYR A 64 6.90 0.25 -7.47
CA TYR A 64 6.73 0.60 -6.05
C TYR A 64 5.96 -0.45 -5.26
N GLY A 65 5.82 -1.66 -5.78
CA GLY A 65 5.17 -2.79 -5.12
C GLY A 65 3.64 -2.72 -5.15
N GLY A 66 3.07 -1.84 -5.95
CA GLY A 66 1.64 -1.68 -6.11
C GLY A 66 1.03 -2.64 -7.14
N ARG A 67 -0.26 -2.84 -7.02
CA ARG A 67 -1.07 -3.58 -8.00
C ARG A 67 -2.46 -2.99 -8.15
N TYR A 68 -3.04 -3.16 -9.33
CA TYR A 68 -4.44 -2.79 -9.56
C TYR A 68 -5.38 -3.84 -8.98
N LEU A 69 -6.38 -3.41 -8.20
CA LEU A 69 -7.51 -4.22 -7.74
C LEU A 69 -8.74 -3.96 -8.59
N ALA A 70 -8.94 -2.71 -9.01
CA ALA A 70 -9.96 -2.28 -9.96
C ALA A 70 -9.40 -1.19 -10.85
N ARG A 71 -9.78 -1.19 -12.13
CA ARG A 71 -9.25 -0.22 -13.11
C ARG A 71 -10.32 0.17 -14.13
N GLY A 72 -11.16 1.14 -13.78
CA GLY A 72 -12.17 1.68 -14.68
C GLY A 72 -13.25 0.69 -15.07
N GLY A 73 -13.59 -0.26 -14.18
CA GLY A 73 -14.73 -1.14 -14.34
C GLY A 73 -16.06 -0.41 -14.13
N ARG A 74 -17.15 -1.11 -14.36
CA ARG A 74 -18.50 -0.59 -14.13
C ARG A 74 -18.67 -0.17 -12.68
N THR A 75 -19.19 1.03 -12.46
CA THR A 75 -19.55 1.57 -11.14
C THR A 75 -21.06 1.66 -10.98
N ILE A 76 -21.55 1.46 -9.75
CA ILE A 76 -22.93 1.68 -9.35
C ILE A 76 -22.89 2.50 -8.08
N THR A 77 -23.47 3.68 -8.10
CA THR A 77 -23.63 4.51 -6.91
C THR A 77 -24.80 3.97 -6.10
N LEU A 78 -24.55 3.51 -4.89
CA LEU A 78 -25.59 2.99 -4.01
C LEU A 78 -26.25 4.11 -3.19
N GLU A 79 -25.50 5.16 -2.85
CA GLU A 79 -25.96 6.30 -2.07
C GLU A 79 -25.08 7.51 -2.35
N GLY A 80 -25.67 8.71 -2.25
CA GLY A 80 -24.96 9.97 -2.43
C GLY A 80 -24.80 10.42 -3.88
N PRO A 81 -23.93 11.41 -4.14
CA PRO A 81 -23.70 11.91 -5.49
C PRO A 81 -23.06 10.82 -6.37
N PRO A 82 -23.27 10.85 -7.70
CA PRO A 82 -22.68 9.90 -8.62
C PRO A 82 -21.17 9.86 -8.48
N ALA A 83 -20.59 8.65 -8.54
CA ALA A 83 -19.15 8.49 -8.67
C ALA A 83 -18.67 9.13 -9.97
N ARG A 84 -17.39 9.58 -10.00
CA ARG A 84 -16.77 10.04 -11.23
C ARG A 84 -16.73 8.92 -12.27
N SER A 85 -16.61 9.27 -13.54
CA SER A 85 -16.73 8.34 -14.66
C SER A 85 -15.72 7.18 -14.63
N ARG A 86 -14.59 7.37 -13.96
CA ARG A 86 -13.54 6.35 -13.81
C ARG A 86 -13.15 6.18 -12.35
N VAL A 87 -13.27 4.97 -11.82
CA VAL A 87 -12.79 4.60 -10.49
C VAL A 87 -11.68 3.57 -10.64
N VAL A 88 -10.57 3.79 -9.90
CA VAL A 88 -9.43 2.89 -9.85
C VAL A 88 -9.11 2.60 -8.39
N VAL A 89 -8.79 1.36 -8.07
CA VAL A 89 -8.30 0.96 -6.75
C VAL A 89 -6.96 0.27 -6.92
N LEU A 90 -5.95 0.80 -6.23
CA LEU A 90 -4.60 0.25 -6.17
C LEU A 90 -4.33 -0.26 -4.77
N GLU A 91 -3.54 -1.31 -4.64
CA GLU A 91 -3.02 -1.79 -3.37
C GLU A 91 -1.51 -1.60 -3.34
N PHE A 92 -0.98 -1.17 -2.20
CA PHE A 92 0.45 -1.05 -1.91
C PHE A 92 0.80 -1.76 -0.59
N PRO A 93 2.08 -2.14 -0.39
CA PRO A 93 2.53 -2.79 0.84
C PRO A 93 2.34 -1.94 2.11
N SER A 94 2.34 -0.60 1.96
CA SER A 94 2.18 0.36 3.07
C SER A 94 1.71 1.72 2.56
N VAL A 95 1.31 2.60 3.48
CA VAL A 95 1.03 4.02 3.19
C VAL A 95 2.27 4.69 2.62
N GLU A 96 3.45 4.41 3.19
CA GLU A 96 4.73 4.98 2.76
C GLU A 96 5.07 4.57 1.31
N ALA A 97 4.83 3.31 0.95
CA ALA A 97 5.03 2.83 -0.43
C ALA A 97 4.08 3.52 -1.42
N ALA A 98 2.82 3.72 -1.03
CA ALA A 98 1.84 4.45 -1.82
C ALA A 98 2.24 5.92 -2.03
N GLN A 99 2.73 6.57 -0.98
CA GLN A 99 3.23 7.95 -1.04
C GLN A 99 4.52 8.04 -1.87
N ALA A 100 5.44 7.07 -1.72
CA ALA A 100 6.67 7.00 -2.52
C ALA A 100 6.36 6.87 -4.02
N PHE A 101 5.40 6.02 -4.38
CA PHE A 101 4.88 5.92 -5.74
C PHE A 101 4.38 7.28 -6.24
N TYR A 102 3.45 7.91 -5.51
CA TYR A 102 2.80 9.15 -5.94
C TYR A 102 3.78 10.31 -6.10
N ASN A 103 4.79 10.39 -5.22
CA ASN A 103 5.80 11.45 -5.20
C ASN A 103 7.05 11.11 -6.02
N SER A 104 7.11 9.94 -6.65
CA SER A 104 8.26 9.54 -7.45
C SER A 104 8.49 10.46 -8.65
N PRO A 105 9.73 10.63 -9.10
CA PRO A 105 10.05 11.39 -10.32
C PRO A 105 9.34 10.84 -11.54
N GLU A 106 9.27 9.52 -11.67
CA GLU A 106 8.62 8.84 -12.80
C GLU A 106 7.12 9.11 -12.84
N TYR A 107 6.45 8.98 -11.68
CA TYR A 107 5.01 9.25 -11.64
C TYR A 107 4.70 10.74 -11.78
N THR A 108 5.55 11.60 -11.26
CA THR A 108 5.43 13.06 -11.45
C THR A 108 5.52 13.43 -12.92
N ALA A 109 6.44 12.82 -13.66
CA ALA A 109 6.55 13.00 -15.11
C ALA A 109 5.32 12.45 -15.85
N ALA A 110 4.85 11.25 -15.49
CA ALA A 110 3.67 10.64 -16.08
C ALA A 110 2.40 11.49 -15.86
N ARG A 111 2.22 12.05 -14.66
CA ARG A 111 1.07 12.92 -14.35
C ARG A 111 0.96 14.12 -15.28
N LYS A 112 2.07 14.69 -15.72
CA LYS A 112 2.07 15.82 -16.67
C LYS A 112 1.39 15.48 -18.00
N LEU A 113 1.44 14.21 -18.41
CA LEU A 113 0.79 13.76 -19.65
C LEU A 113 -0.74 13.83 -19.56
N ARG A 114 -1.33 13.73 -18.37
CA ARG A 114 -2.78 13.83 -18.17
C ARG A 114 -3.26 15.22 -17.76
N GLU A 115 -2.38 16.17 -17.54
CA GLU A 115 -2.76 17.56 -17.24
C GLU A 115 -3.64 18.12 -18.34
N GLY A 116 -4.78 18.71 -17.95
CA GLY A 116 -5.79 19.22 -18.87
C GLY A 116 -6.61 18.17 -19.62
N SER A 117 -6.39 16.87 -19.38
CA SER A 117 -7.18 15.79 -19.98
C SER A 117 -8.04 15.02 -18.97
N ALA A 118 -7.84 15.26 -17.68
CA ALA A 118 -8.63 14.65 -16.61
C ALA A 118 -8.60 15.49 -15.34
N ILE A 119 -9.68 15.43 -14.59
CA ILE A 119 -9.75 15.89 -13.19
C ILE A 119 -9.77 14.64 -12.34
N ALA A 120 -8.84 14.50 -11.39
CA ALA A 120 -8.71 13.30 -10.59
C ALA A 120 -8.50 13.62 -9.11
N GLN A 121 -9.12 12.79 -8.27
CA GLN A 121 -8.87 12.74 -6.84
C GLN A 121 -8.19 11.43 -6.50
N PHE A 122 -7.13 11.50 -5.70
CA PHE A 122 -6.38 10.36 -5.17
C PHE A 122 -6.44 10.40 -3.66
N VAL A 123 -6.88 9.33 -3.05
CA VAL A 123 -6.96 9.18 -1.59
C VAL A 123 -6.25 7.90 -1.19
N VAL A 124 -5.33 8.00 -0.24
CA VAL A 124 -4.70 6.84 0.39
C VAL A 124 -5.47 6.48 1.65
N VAL A 125 -5.79 5.21 1.84
CA VAL A 125 -6.36 4.68 3.07
C VAL A 125 -5.57 3.45 3.52
N GLU A 126 -5.22 3.42 4.81
CA GLU A 126 -4.55 2.27 5.41
C GLU A 126 -5.56 1.13 5.63
N ALA A 127 -5.12 -0.11 5.40
CA ALA A 127 -5.91 -1.30 5.69
C ALA A 127 -6.06 -1.54 7.20
N LEU A 128 -7.04 -2.33 7.58
CA LEU A 128 -7.27 -2.76 8.97
C LEU A 128 -6.16 -3.66 9.50
#